data_bfe3beab9c02a1bdeab4ef553b119717
#
_entry.id   bfe3beab9c02a1bdeab4ef553b119717
#
_cell.length_a   1.000
_cell.length_b   1.000
_cell.length_c   1.000
_cell.angle_alpha   90.00
_cell.angle_beta   90.00
_cell.angle_gamma   90.00
#
_symmetry.space_group_name_H-M   'P 1'
#
loop_
_entity.id
_entity.type
_entity.pdbx_description
1 polymer ?
#
loop_
_entity_poly.entity_id
_entity_poly.type
_entity_poly.pdbx_seq_one_letter_code
_entity_poly.pdbx_strand_id
1 'polypeptide(L)'
;MIDSPPLPELKKLFPFQSRYFKTGRYKIHYVDEGSGPVLLLMHACPMWTFAFRDLIWKFRKNHRVIALDQMGFGLSDKPLDFDYRLENHTAILESLIRSLELHNITFIMHGRGSTIGMAYAVRNPENVRAFVTLNAMAFSDFRLPLRLQICRIKWLGAKIVMGIDLFTREIKHMPPDVRECYEQPLRSHESKNAQLRFIEDIPTVPEDESAQSMLEIESSLWMLRAKPSAIIWAKKDWLYTSKCYEKWKQYFPEAELYKLDSAGRYLSEDAPTQLASILTEFLRRYQC
;
A
#
# COMPACT_ATOMS: atom_id res chain seq x y z
N MET A 1 4.06 -22.38 -6.28
CA MET A 1 5.42 -22.04 -5.80
C MET A 1 6.08 -21.22 -6.89
N ILE A 2 6.45 -19.98 -6.60
CA ILE A 2 7.24 -19.17 -7.57
C ILE A 2 8.68 -19.62 -7.38
N ASP A 3 9.08 -20.67 -8.12
CA ASP A 3 10.45 -21.18 -8.17
C ASP A 3 11.28 -20.49 -9.28
N SER A 4 10.94 -19.25 -9.62
CA SER A 4 11.85 -18.48 -10.45
C SER A 4 12.93 -17.90 -9.54
N PRO A 5 14.21 -18.16 -9.79
CA PRO A 5 15.28 -17.57 -9.00
C PRO A 5 15.15 -16.05 -9.05
N PRO A 6 15.41 -15.35 -7.91
CA PRO A 6 15.36 -13.91 -7.91
C PRO A 6 16.30 -13.36 -8.97
N LEU A 7 15.80 -12.40 -9.76
CA LEU A 7 16.61 -11.73 -10.78
C LEU A 7 17.92 -11.20 -10.15
N PRO A 8 19.05 -11.29 -10.83
CA PRO A 8 20.29 -10.67 -10.38
C PRO A 8 20.11 -9.18 -10.04
N GLU A 9 19.32 -8.48 -10.85
CA GLU A 9 18.95 -7.07 -10.67
C GLU A 9 18.19 -6.85 -9.37
N LEU A 10 17.28 -7.76 -8.99
CA LEU A 10 16.55 -7.67 -7.75
C LEU A 10 17.48 -7.71 -6.53
N LYS A 11 18.46 -8.60 -6.51
CA LYS A 11 19.46 -8.65 -5.41
C LYS A 11 20.26 -7.37 -5.29
N LYS A 12 20.54 -6.70 -6.42
CA LYS A 12 21.26 -5.43 -6.45
C LYS A 12 20.42 -4.25 -5.96
N LEU A 13 19.17 -4.16 -6.43
CA LEU A 13 18.28 -3.03 -6.16
C LEU A 13 17.48 -3.20 -4.85
N PHE A 14 17.35 -4.43 -4.36
CA PHE A 14 16.60 -4.78 -3.17
C PHE A 14 17.40 -5.72 -2.26
N PRO A 15 18.53 -5.25 -1.69
CA PRO A 15 19.46 -6.07 -0.92
C PRO A 15 19.01 -6.31 0.53
N PHE A 16 17.71 -6.47 0.76
CA PHE A 16 17.15 -6.71 2.08
C PHE A 16 16.87 -8.18 2.32
N GLN A 17 16.90 -8.59 3.58
CA GLN A 17 16.59 -9.97 3.95
C GLN A 17 15.09 -10.22 3.79
N SER A 18 14.72 -11.10 2.85
CA SER A 18 13.35 -11.61 2.75
C SER A 18 12.98 -12.44 3.96
N ARG A 19 11.89 -12.07 4.60
CA ARG A 19 11.28 -12.82 5.71
C ARG A 19 9.87 -13.24 5.33
N TYR A 20 9.37 -14.31 5.95
CA TYR A 20 8.05 -14.83 5.67
C TYR A 20 7.28 -15.10 6.95
N PHE A 21 6.12 -14.47 7.07
CA PHE A 21 5.14 -14.70 8.11
C PHE A 21 4.12 -15.74 7.62
N LYS A 22 3.82 -16.75 8.44
CA LYS A 22 2.81 -17.75 8.10
C LYS A 22 1.44 -17.33 8.64
N THR A 23 0.44 -17.29 7.77
CA THR A 23 -0.97 -17.10 8.12
C THR A 23 -1.79 -18.26 7.56
N GLY A 24 -2.19 -19.18 8.46
CA GLY A 24 -2.73 -20.47 8.06
C GLY A 24 -1.75 -21.25 7.17
N ARG A 25 -2.17 -21.57 5.94
CA ARG A 25 -1.34 -22.28 4.96
C ARG A 25 -0.50 -21.35 4.06
N TYR A 26 -0.69 -20.03 4.15
CA TYR A 26 -0.08 -19.05 3.28
C TYR A 26 1.14 -18.38 3.90
N LYS A 27 2.01 -17.87 3.04
CA LYS A 27 3.22 -17.12 3.41
C LYS A 27 3.09 -15.67 2.92
N ILE A 28 3.29 -14.75 3.83
CA ILE A 28 3.35 -13.32 3.59
C ILE A 28 4.81 -12.88 3.66
N HIS A 29 5.32 -12.35 2.56
CA HIS A 29 6.66 -11.77 2.53
C HIS A 29 6.67 -10.43 3.24
N TYR A 30 7.74 -10.17 3.97
CA TYR A 30 8.03 -8.87 4.55
C TYR A 30 9.53 -8.65 4.71
N VAL A 31 9.91 -7.39 4.84
CA VAL A 31 11.24 -6.92 5.21
C VAL A 31 11.15 -6.35 6.62
N ASP A 32 12.16 -6.60 7.45
CA ASP A 32 12.31 -6.05 8.81
C ASP A 32 13.77 -5.66 9.00
N GLU A 33 14.05 -4.37 8.84
CA GLU A 33 15.39 -3.81 8.78
C GLU A 33 15.57 -2.70 9.82
N GLY A 34 16.76 -2.67 10.44
CA GLY A 34 17.12 -1.66 11.41
C GLY A 34 16.58 -1.90 12.81
N SER A 35 16.64 -0.87 13.66
CA SER A 35 16.16 -0.89 15.04
C SER A 35 15.77 0.51 15.49
N GLY A 36 14.89 0.61 16.50
CA GLY A 36 14.37 1.88 17.02
C GLY A 36 12.86 2.02 16.85
N PRO A 37 12.32 3.26 16.75
CA PRO A 37 10.90 3.48 16.52
C PRO A 37 10.39 2.75 15.28
N VAL A 38 9.18 2.21 15.35
CA VAL A 38 8.62 1.35 14.30
C VAL A 38 8.02 2.17 13.17
N LEU A 39 8.51 1.94 11.94
CA LEU A 39 7.90 2.40 10.69
C LEU A 39 7.28 1.20 9.97
N LEU A 40 5.98 1.24 9.71
CA LEU A 40 5.27 0.19 8.96
C LEU A 40 4.80 0.75 7.62
N LEU A 41 5.34 0.16 6.54
CA LEU A 41 5.12 0.61 5.16
C LEU A 41 4.12 -0.30 4.46
N MET A 42 3.05 0.30 3.93
CA MET A 42 1.94 -0.38 3.26
C MET A 42 1.84 0.07 1.80
N HIS A 43 2.12 -0.84 0.87
CA HIS A 43 2.17 -0.52 -0.56
C HIS A 43 0.79 -0.42 -1.23
N ALA A 44 0.74 0.29 -2.36
CA ALA A 44 -0.43 0.33 -3.25
C ALA A 44 -0.49 -0.91 -4.16
N CYS A 45 -1.68 -1.24 -4.67
CA CYS A 45 -1.85 -2.19 -5.77
C CYS A 45 -1.56 -1.48 -7.12
N PRO A 46 -0.78 -2.11 -8.03
CA PRO A 46 -0.18 -3.45 -8.00
C PRO A 46 1.30 -3.45 -7.55
N MET A 47 1.70 -2.47 -6.78
CA MET A 47 3.08 -2.39 -6.26
C MET A 47 3.35 -3.49 -5.23
N TRP A 48 4.56 -3.49 -4.70
CA TRP A 48 5.00 -4.34 -3.62
C TRP A 48 6.12 -3.63 -2.81
N THR A 49 6.68 -4.25 -1.81
CA THR A 49 7.68 -3.69 -0.91
C THR A 49 8.86 -3.02 -1.63
N PHE A 50 9.19 -3.47 -2.84
CA PHE A 50 10.22 -2.86 -3.69
C PHE A 50 10.02 -1.35 -3.91
N ALA A 51 8.79 -0.87 -3.94
CA ALA A 51 8.48 0.54 -4.07
C ALA A 51 9.04 1.40 -2.93
N PHE A 52 9.32 0.78 -1.80
CA PHE A 52 9.85 1.45 -0.61
C PHE A 52 11.35 1.23 -0.38
N ARG A 53 12.08 0.61 -1.32
CA ARG A 53 13.49 0.23 -1.13
C ARG A 53 14.38 1.39 -0.66
N ASP A 54 14.18 2.58 -1.24
CA ASP A 54 14.97 3.77 -0.87
C ASP A 54 14.62 4.30 0.52
N LEU A 55 13.34 4.22 0.90
CA LEU A 55 12.87 4.57 2.24
C LEU A 55 13.38 3.57 3.29
N ILE A 56 13.31 2.27 3.00
CA ILE A 56 13.87 1.22 3.86
C ILE A 56 15.37 1.48 4.06
N TRP A 57 16.12 1.68 2.97
CA TRP A 57 17.56 1.95 3.03
C TRP A 57 17.90 3.18 3.85
N LYS A 58 17.11 4.25 3.69
CA LYS A 58 17.32 5.52 4.40
C LYS A 58 17.01 5.40 5.88
N PHE A 59 15.83 4.89 6.22
CA PHE A 59 15.31 4.96 7.58
C PHE A 59 15.78 3.82 8.48
N ARG A 60 16.23 2.67 7.96
CA ARG A 60 16.76 1.56 8.78
C ARG A 60 17.94 1.93 9.68
N LYS A 61 18.56 3.09 9.44
CA LYS A 61 19.67 3.58 10.26
C LYS A 61 19.23 3.99 11.67
N ASN A 62 17.99 4.46 11.83
CA ASN A 62 17.48 5.05 13.06
C ASN A 62 16.08 4.52 13.43
N HIS A 63 15.49 3.63 12.62
CA HIS A 63 14.16 3.07 12.82
C HIS A 63 14.16 1.58 12.53
N ARG A 64 13.24 0.85 13.16
CA ARG A 64 12.85 -0.48 12.72
C ARG A 64 11.83 -0.34 11.60
N VAL A 65 12.25 -0.59 10.37
CA VAL A 65 11.43 -0.43 9.17
C VAL A 65 10.87 -1.78 8.75
N ILE A 66 9.56 -1.89 8.78
CA ILE A 66 8.83 -3.08 8.34
C ILE A 66 8.04 -2.73 7.11
N ALA A 67 8.18 -3.52 6.07
CA ALA A 67 7.40 -3.40 4.85
C ALA A 67 6.90 -4.78 4.45
N LEU A 68 5.59 -4.95 4.25
CA LEU A 68 5.01 -6.24 3.88
C LEU A 68 4.46 -6.20 2.46
N ASP A 69 4.57 -7.33 1.78
CA ASP A 69 3.83 -7.58 0.55
C ASP A 69 2.46 -8.13 0.91
N GLN A 70 1.41 -7.42 0.53
CA GLN A 70 0.05 -7.88 0.75
C GLN A 70 -0.19 -9.21 0.02
N MET A 71 -1.09 -10.05 0.55
CA MET A 71 -1.48 -11.29 -0.12
C MET A 71 -1.83 -11.03 -1.59
N GLY A 72 -1.25 -11.80 -2.49
CA GLY A 72 -1.45 -11.64 -3.94
C GLY A 72 -0.40 -10.74 -4.64
N PHE A 73 0.50 -10.09 -3.89
CA PHE A 73 1.47 -9.14 -4.44
C PHE A 73 2.91 -9.49 -4.05
N GLY A 74 3.85 -8.89 -4.77
CA GLY A 74 5.28 -9.03 -4.52
C GLY A 74 5.73 -10.49 -4.41
N LEU A 75 6.41 -10.81 -3.32
CA LEU A 75 6.91 -12.16 -3.00
C LEU A 75 5.99 -12.94 -2.06
N SER A 76 4.82 -12.39 -1.68
CA SER A 76 3.78 -13.12 -0.95
C SER A 76 3.07 -14.13 -1.84
N ASP A 77 2.46 -15.14 -1.21
CA ASP A 77 1.63 -16.11 -1.90
C ASP A 77 0.46 -15.44 -2.64
N LYS A 78 0.03 -16.07 -3.73
CA LYS A 78 -1.02 -15.58 -4.64
C LYS A 78 -2.10 -16.64 -4.87
N PRO A 79 -2.75 -17.12 -3.81
CA PRO A 79 -3.71 -18.22 -3.94
C PRO A 79 -4.97 -17.80 -4.69
N LEU A 80 -5.44 -18.65 -5.60
CA LEU A 80 -6.68 -18.43 -6.37
C LEU A 80 -7.93 -18.55 -5.49
N ASP A 81 -7.85 -19.30 -4.41
CA ASP A 81 -8.92 -19.59 -3.48
C ASP A 81 -8.91 -18.72 -2.20
N PHE A 82 -8.06 -17.68 -2.18
CA PHE A 82 -8.10 -16.67 -1.12
C PHE A 82 -9.20 -15.65 -1.40
N ASP A 83 -9.91 -15.29 -0.35
CA ASP A 83 -10.86 -14.20 -0.40
C ASP A 83 -10.14 -12.86 -0.18
N TYR A 84 -9.90 -12.14 -1.27
CA TYR A 84 -9.12 -10.88 -1.32
C TYR A 84 -9.88 -9.66 -0.78
N ARG A 85 -10.77 -9.86 0.20
CA ARG A 85 -11.53 -8.78 0.83
C ARG A 85 -10.67 -7.95 1.78
N LEU A 86 -11.09 -6.71 1.99
CA LEU A 86 -10.45 -5.76 2.91
C LEU A 86 -10.25 -6.38 4.31
N GLU A 87 -11.27 -7.05 4.84
CA GLU A 87 -11.22 -7.70 6.16
C GLU A 87 -10.09 -8.73 6.27
N ASN A 88 -9.92 -9.57 5.26
CA ASN A 88 -8.91 -10.62 5.27
C ASN A 88 -7.49 -10.04 5.16
N HIS A 89 -7.30 -8.98 4.37
CA HIS A 89 -6.03 -8.26 4.34
C HIS A 89 -5.74 -7.56 5.68
N THR A 90 -6.75 -6.98 6.31
CA THR A 90 -6.63 -6.36 7.63
C THR A 90 -6.29 -7.39 8.70
N ALA A 91 -6.93 -8.55 8.70
CA ALA A 91 -6.65 -9.65 9.63
C ALA A 91 -5.20 -10.18 9.49
N ILE A 92 -4.67 -10.25 8.26
CA ILE A 92 -3.26 -10.60 8.01
C ILE A 92 -2.33 -9.55 8.62
N LEU A 93 -2.61 -8.26 8.41
CA LEU A 93 -1.85 -7.16 8.98
C LEU A 93 -1.85 -7.20 10.52
N GLU A 94 -3.01 -7.37 11.13
CA GLU A 94 -3.16 -7.51 12.59
C GLU A 94 -2.35 -8.68 13.15
N SER A 95 -2.41 -9.82 12.45
CA SER A 95 -1.65 -11.02 12.84
C SER A 95 -0.15 -10.80 12.74
N LEU A 96 0.32 -10.11 11.70
CA LEU A 96 1.74 -9.75 11.54
C LEU A 96 2.19 -8.79 12.66
N ILE A 97 1.43 -7.72 12.90
CA ILE A 97 1.73 -6.74 13.96
C ILE A 97 1.85 -7.42 15.31
N ARG A 98 0.92 -8.33 15.63
CA ARG A 98 0.94 -9.11 16.87
C ARG A 98 2.15 -10.06 16.93
N SER A 99 2.43 -10.77 15.85
CA SER A 99 3.54 -11.73 15.77
C SER A 99 4.91 -11.09 15.91
N LEU A 100 5.08 -9.85 15.45
CA LEU A 100 6.31 -9.08 15.54
C LEU A 100 6.36 -8.16 16.76
N GLU A 101 5.32 -8.20 17.61
CA GLU A 101 5.16 -7.38 18.82
C GLU A 101 5.37 -5.88 18.53
N LEU A 102 4.71 -5.39 17.45
CA LEU A 102 4.86 -4.00 17.05
C LEU A 102 3.99 -3.07 17.89
N HIS A 103 4.62 -2.07 18.48
CA HIS A 103 3.97 -1.06 19.31
C HIS A 103 4.34 0.34 18.89
N ASN A 104 3.45 1.32 19.15
CA ASN A 104 3.67 2.73 18.82
C ASN A 104 4.06 2.94 17.35
N ILE A 105 3.26 2.40 16.46
CA ILE A 105 3.58 2.31 15.03
C ILE A 105 3.37 3.65 14.34
N THR A 106 4.38 4.09 13.57
CA THR A 106 4.22 5.11 12.55
C THR A 106 3.95 4.46 11.21
N PHE A 107 2.76 4.68 10.66
CA PHE A 107 2.35 4.12 9.38
C PHE A 107 2.75 5.04 8.21
N ILE A 108 3.28 4.45 7.14
CA ILE A 108 3.47 5.11 5.84
C ILE A 108 2.69 4.28 4.82
N MET A 109 1.56 4.81 4.35
CA MET A 109 0.55 4.03 3.62
C MET A 109 0.30 4.62 2.24
N HIS A 110 0.35 3.77 1.23
CA HIS A 110 0.15 4.17 -0.16
C HIS A 110 -1.07 3.49 -0.78
N GLY A 111 -1.91 4.27 -1.43
CA GLY A 111 -3.05 3.78 -2.19
C GLY A 111 -4.00 2.90 -1.38
N ARG A 112 -4.28 1.70 -1.86
CA ARG A 112 -5.13 0.72 -1.16
C ARG A 112 -4.47 0.20 0.14
N GLY A 113 -3.14 0.26 0.25
CA GLY A 113 -2.46 -0.02 1.53
C GLY A 113 -2.93 0.91 2.65
N SER A 114 -3.37 2.12 2.33
CA SER A 114 -3.95 3.02 3.33
C SER A 114 -5.32 2.56 3.84
N THR A 115 -6.15 1.96 2.99
CA THR A 115 -7.44 1.40 3.42
C THR A 115 -7.23 0.30 4.45
N ILE A 116 -6.29 -0.63 4.17
CA ILE A 116 -5.96 -1.74 5.07
C ILE A 116 -5.31 -1.23 6.37
N GLY A 117 -4.35 -0.29 6.24
CA GLY A 117 -3.68 0.29 7.41
C GLY A 117 -4.61 1.12 8.27
N MET A 118 -5.56 1.88 7.68
CA MET A 118 -6.57 2.64 8.41
C MET A 118 -7.60 1.72 9.07
N ALA A 119 -7.99 0.60 8.45
CA ALA A 119 -8.85 -0.41 9.08
C ALA A 119 -8.23 -0.94 10.39
N TYR A 120 -6.93 -1.21 10.39
CA TYR A 120 -6.20 -1.53 11.62
C TYR A 120 -6.17 -0.35 12.59
N ALA A 121 -5.77 0.83 12.10
CA ALA A 121 -5.50 2.00 12.93
C ALA A 121 -6.72 2.49 13.72
N VAL A 122 -7.91 2.47 13.10
CA VAL A 122 -9.14 2.88 13.79
C VAL A 122 -9.62 1.86 14.83
N ARG A 123 -9.23 0.59 14.69
CA ARG A 123 -9.51 -0.47 15.67
C ARG A 123 -8.51 -0.50 16.83
N ASN A 124 -7.30 0.06 16.62
CA ASN A 124 -6.20 0.04 17.58
C ASN A 124 -5.54 1.44 17.66
N PRO A 125 -6.29 2.51 17.95
CA PRO A 125 -5.77 3.88 17.89
C PRO A 125 -4.66 4.13 18.93
N GLU A 126 -4.64 3.37 20.02
CA GLU A 126 -3.59 3.43 21.05
C GLU A 126 -2.24 2.93 20.53
N ASN A 127 -2.24 2.01 19.55
CA ASN A 127 -1.02 1.48 18.93
C ASN A 127 -0.50 2.33 17.76
N VAL A 128 -1.23 3.40 17.40
CA VAL A 128 -0.81 4.34 16.36
C VAL A 128 -0.08 5.52 16.98
N ARG A 129 1.20 5.71 16.64
CA ARG A 129 1.97 6.91 16.99
C ARG A 129 1.67 8.06 16.05
N ALA A 130 1.77 7.81 14.75
CA ALA A 130 1.58 8.78 13.69
C ALA A 130 1.22 8.06 12.39
N PHE A 131 0.77 8.79 11.37
CA PHE A 131 0.60 8.20 10.05
C PHE A 131 0.85 9.19 8.92
N VAL A 132 1.32 8.66 7.79
CA VAL A 132 1.49 9.38 6.54
C VAL A 132 0.75 8.64 5.44
N THR A 133 -0.06 9.38 4.66
CA THR A 133 -0.77 8.84 3.51
C THR A 133 -0.19 9.36 2.20
N LEU A 134 0.02 8.44 1.25
CA LEU A 134 0.57 8.70 -0.08
C LEU A 134 -0.52 8.36 -1.10
N ASN A 135 -1.16 9.35 -1.72
CA ASN A 135 -2.29 9.15 -2.66
C ASN A 135 -3.23 8.03 -2.20
N ALA A 136 -3.98 8.28 -1.17
CA ALA A 136 -4.66 7.29 -0.37
C ALA A 136 -6.18 7.41 -0.42
N MET A 137 -6.88 6.33 -0.07
CA MET A 137 -8.32 6.33 0.18
C MET A 137 -8.66 5.58 1.47
N ALA A 138 -9.64 6.10 2.20
CA ALA A 138 -10.24 5.45 3.36
C ALA A 138 -11.73 5.85 3.49
N PHE A 139 -12.39 6.11 2.37
CA PHE A 139 -13.73 6.70 2.32
C PHE A 139 -14.68 5.82 1.52
N SER A 140 -15.91 5.70 2.00
CA SER A 140 -16.95 4.84 1.43
C SER A 140 -17.52 5.37 0.09
N ASP A 141 -17.43 6.69 -0.15
CA ASP A 141 -17.95 7.35 -1.37
C ASP A 141 -16.91 7.44 -2.49
N PHE A 142 -15.85 6.63 -2.45
CA PHE A 142 -14.83 6.60 -3.47
C PHE A 142 -15.43 6.19 -4.83
N ARG A 143 -15.24 7.05 -5.83
CA ARG A 143 -15.70 6.75 -7.19
C ARG A 143 -14.59 6.11 -8.00
N LEU A 144 -14.73 4.82 -8.24
CA LEU A 144 -13.81 4.06 -9.08
C LEU A 144 -13.81 4.62 -10.51
N PRO A 145 -12.64 4.97 -11.10
CA PRO A 145 -12.57 5.42 -12.49
C PRO A 145 -13.15 4.41 -13.48
N LEU A 146 -13.78 4.89 -14.56
CA LEU A 146 -14.49 4.06 -15.54
C LEU A 146 -13.65 2.89 -16.06
N ARG A 147 -12.37 3.10 -16.32
CA ARG A 147 -11.44 2.06 -16.78
C ARG A 147 -11.28 0.89 -15.78
N LEU A 148 -11.45 1.14 -14.47
CA LEU A 148 -11.45 0.09 -13.47
C LEU A 148 -12.85 -0.47 -13.22
N GLN A 149 -13.91 0.33 -13.41
CA GLN A 149 -15.28 -0.19 -13.36
C GLN A 149 -15.51 -1.27 -14.42
N ILE A 150 -14.96 -1.11 -15.63
CA ILE A 150 -15.02 -2.12 -16.69
C ILE A 150 -14.36 -3.44 -16.26
N CYS A 151 -13.30 -3.38 -15.44
CA CYS A 151 -12.66 -4.59 -14.90
C CYS A 151 -13.54 -5.37 -13.93
N ARG A 152 -14.61 -4.79 -13.38
CA ARG A 152 -15.58 -5.46 -12.51
C ARG A 152 -16.66 -6.25 -13.27
N ILE A 153 -16.77 -6.09 -14.57
CA ILE A 153 -17.69 -6.88 -15.41
C ILE A 153 -17.14 -8.30 -15.51
N LYS A 154 -17.82 -9.28 -14.87
CA LYS A 154 -17.33 -10.66 -14.62
C LYS A 154 -16.61 -11.33 -15.81
N TRP A 155 -17.17 -11.28 -17.02
CA TRP A 155 -16.58 -11.92 -18.20
C TRP A 155 -15.52 -11.05 -18.91
N LEU A 156 -15.55 -9.72 -18.73
CA LEU A 156 -14.68 -8.76 -19.40
C LEU A 156 -13.47 -8.42 -18.53
N GLY A 157 -13.66 -8.26 -17.22
CA GLY A 157 -12.61 -7.89 -16.28
C GLY A 157 -11.42 -8.86 -16.30
N ALA A 158 -11.70 -10.16 -16.27
CA ALA A 158 -10.67 -11.17 -16.37
C ALA A 158 -9.87 -11.03 -17.69
N LYS A 159 -10.56 -10.86 -18.85
CA LYS A 159 -9.87 -10.67 -20.14
C LYS A 159 -9.02 -9.40 -20.18
N ILE A 160 -9.51 -8.32 -19.59
CA ILE A 160 -8.78 -7.03 -19.57
C ILE A 160 -7.54 -7.15 -18.66
N VAL A 161 -7.70 -7.61 -17.43
CA VAL A 161 -6.58 -7.69 -16.48
C VAL A 161 -5.58 -8.76 -16.89
N MET A 162 -6.04 -9.88 -17.49
CA MET A 162 -5.15 -10.92 -18.02
C MET A 162 -4.43 -10.52 -19.30
N GLY A 163 -5.11 -9.76 -20.19
CA GLY A 163 -4.62 -9.44 -21.53
C GLY A 163 -4.03 -8.05 -21.68
N ILE A 164 -4.51 -7.08 -20.90
CA ILE A 164 -4.05 -5.69 -20.97
C ILE A 164 -3.32 -5.35 -19.68
N ASP A 165 -2.06 -4.98 -19.82
CA ASP A 165 -1.24 -4.60 -18.69
C ASP A 165 -1.60 -3.16 -18.26
N LEU A 166 -2.70 -3.03 -17.49
CA LEU A 166 -3.30 -1.76 -17.10
C LEU A 166 -2.34 -0.84 -16.33
N PHE A 167 -1.40 -1.43 -15.60
CA PHE A 167 -0.56 -0.71 -14.66
C PHE A 167 0.90 -0.57 -15.10
N THR A 168 1.40 -1.48 -15.95
CA THR A 168 2.80 -1.43 -16.38
C THR A 168 3.07 -0.32 -17.41
N ARG A 169 2.01 0.24 -18.04
CA ARG A 169 2.19 1.41 -18.92
C ARG A 169 2.76 2.61 -18.16
N GLU A 170 2.46 2.74 -16.88
CA GLU A 170 2.88 3.88 -16.06
C GLU A 170 4.37 3.81 -15.67
N ILE A 171 4.96 2.63 -15.70
CA ILE A 171 6.38 2.44 -15.36
C ILE A 171 7.32 2.38 -16.57
N LYS A 172 6.80 2.61 -17.79
CA LYS A 172 7.60 2.56 -19.02
C LYS A 172 8.74 3.58 -19.07
N HIS A 173 8.60 4.68 -18.33
CA HIS A 173 9.63 5.72 -18.22
C HIS A 173 10.75 5.35 -17.24
N MET A 174 10.57 4.32 -16.43
CA MET A 174 11.57 3.87 -15.45
C MET A 174 12.72 3.12 -16.13
N PRO A 175 13.92 3.09 -15.50
CA PRO A 175 15.02 2.26 -15.96
C PRO A 175 14.59 0.80 -16.14
N PRO A 176 15.13 0.09 -17.15
CA PRO A 176 14.69 -1.27 -17.49
C PRO A 176 14.80 -2.27 -16.33
N ASP A 177 15.86 -2.17 -15.51
CA ASP A 177 16.12 -3.01 -14.34
C ASP A 177 15.08 -2.75 -13.22
N VAL A 178 14.75 -1.49 -12.95
CA VAL A 178 13.69 -1.10 -12.01
C VAL A 178 12.33 -1.60 -12.47
N ARG A 179 12.03 -1.38 -13.77
CA ARG A 179 10.77 -1.85 -14.37
C ARG A 179 10.61 -3.36 -14.26
N GLU A 180 11.67 -4.12 -14.58
CA GLU A 180 11.65 -5.58 -14.47
C GLU A 180 11.36 -6.04 -13.03
N CYS A 181 11.91 -5.39 -12.02
CA CYS A 181 11.62 -5.70 -10.62
C CYS A 181 10.15 -5.44 -10.24
N TYR A 182 9.48 -4.47 -10.86
CA TYR A 182 8.04 -4.28 -10.67
C TYR A 182 7.20 -5.31 -11.42
N GLU A 183 7.56 -5.62 -12.66
CA GLU A 183 6.77 -6.47 -13.56
C GLU A 183 6.86 -7.96 -13.21
N GLN A 184 8.03 -8.43 -12.81
CA GLN A 184 8.26 -9.87 -12.58
C GLN A 184 7.24 -10.51 -11.62
N PRO A 185 6.94 -9.95 -10.43
CA PRO A 185 5.96 -10.55 -9.53
C PRO A 185 4.52 -10.50 -10.04
N LEU A 186 4.26 -9.70 -11.10
CA LEU A 186 2.92 -9.47 -11.66
C LEU A 186 2.58 -10.34 -12.88
N ARG A 187 3.54 -11.13 -13.40
CA ARG A 187 3.39 -11.86 -14.66
C ARG A 187 2.53 -13.11 -14.57
N SER A 188 2.45 -13.73 -13.39
CA SER A 188 1.70 -14.97 -13.24
C SER A 188 0.20 -14.77 -13.35
N HIS A 189 -0.53 -15.82 -13.73
CA HIS A 189 -1.99 -15.84 -13.74
C HIS A 189 -2.58 -15.53 -12.36
N GLU A 190 -1.99 -16.11 -11.31
CA GLU A 190 -2.42 -15.94 -9.92
C GLU A 190 -2.27 -14.49 -9.47
N SER A 191 -1.16 -13.84 -9.86
CA SER A 191 -0.92 -12.43 -9.56
C SER A 191 -1.92 -11.50 -10.27
N LYS A 192 -2.23 -11.79 -11.53
CA LYS A 192 -3.25 -11.04 -12.27
C LYS A 192 -4.65 -11.25 -11.70
N ASN A 193 -4.97 -12.48 -11.25
CA ASN A 193 -6.20 -12.75 -10.52
C ASN A 193 -6.27 -11.94 -9.21
N ALA A 194 -5.19 -11.90 -8.43
CA ALA A 194 -5.14 -11.11 -7.21
C ALA A 194 -5.39 -9.61 -7.48
N GLN A 195 -4.80 -9.05 -8.55
CA GLN A 195 -5.05 -7.66 -8.95
C GLN A 195 -6.53 -7.42 -9.29
N LEU A 196 -7.14 -8.36 -10.03
CA LEU A 196 -8.57 -8.28 -10.39
C LEU A 196 -9.44 -8.30 -9.12
N ARG A 197 -9.22 -9.28 -8.24
CA ARG A 197 -9.97 -9.40 -6.97
C ARG A 197 -9.81 -8.16 -6.10
N PHE A 198 -8.63 -7.55 -6.08
CA PHE A 198 -8.36 -6.32 -5.35
C PHE A 198 -9.11 -5.10 -5.91
N ILE A 199 -9.35 -5.06 -7.23
CA ILE A 199 -10.18 -4.03 -7.88
C ILE A 199 -11.66 -4.31 -7.58
N GLU A 200 -12.09 -5.57 -7.68
CA GLU A 200 -13.47 -5.99 -7.44
C GLU A 200 -13.93 -5.69 -6.00
N ASP A 201 -13.01 -5.78 -5.03
CA ASP A 201 -13.28 -5.49 -3.62
C ASP A 201 -13.42 -4.00 -3.28
N ILE A 202 -13.11 -3.08 -4.23
CA ILE A 202 -13.38 -1.65 -3.99
C ILE A 202 -14.89 -1.42 -4.11
N PRO A 203 -15.60 -1.06 -3.02
CA PRO A 203 -17.05 -0.92 -3.07
C PRO A 203 -17.47 0.25 -3.96
N THR A 204 -18.55 0.05 -4.71
CA THR A 204 -19.18 1.05 -5.59
C THR A 204 -20.66 1.24 -5.29
N VAL A 205 -21.24 0.27 -4.59
CA VAL A 205 -22.63 0.29 -4.10
C VAL A 205 -22.65 -0.23 -2.65
N PRO A 206 -23.68 0.13 -1.86
CA PRO A 206 -23.77 -0.29 -0.45
C PRO A 206 -23.82 -1.80 -0.23
N GLU A 207 -24.25 -2.55 -1.24
CA GLU A 207 -24.39 -4.02 -1.21
C GLU A 207 -23.05 -4.74 -1.48
N ASP A 208 -22.01 -4.03 -1.90
CA ASP A 208 -20.68 -4.61 -2.10
C ASP A 208 -20.11 -5.07 -0.73
N GLU A 209 -19.45 -6.21 -0.73
CA GLU A 209 -19.04 -6.94 0.49
C GLU A 209 -18.16 -6.10 1.45
N SER A 210 -17.22 -5.31 0.92
CA SER A 210 -16.39 -4.43 1.75
C SER A 210 -16.98 -3.03 2.00
N ALA A 211 -18.25 -2.77 1.60
CA ALA A 211 -18.88 -1.46 1.77
C ALA A 211 -19.07 -1.11 3.25
N GLN A 212 -19.54 -2.07 4.05
CA GLN A 212 -19.73 -1.90 5.48
C GLN A 212 -18.40 -1.58 6.18
N SER A 213 -17.34 -2.32 5.85
CA SER A 213 -16.00 -2.08 6.40
C SER A 213 -15.46 -0.69 6.06
N MET A 214 -15.73 -0.21 4.83
CA MET A 214 -15.35 1.14 4.44
C MET A 214 -16.11 2.21 5.23
N LEU A 215 -17.41 2.01 5.49
CA LEU A 215 -18.21 2.90 6.34
C LEU A 215 -17.70 2.92 7.78
N GLU A 216 -17.34 1.76 8.33
CA GLU A 216 -16.78 1.64 9.68
C GLU A 216 -15.44 2.39 9.79
N ILE A 217 -14.56 2.22 8.81
CA ILE A 217 -13.29 2.98 8.76
C ILE A 217 -13.59 4.48 8.73
N GLU A 218 -14.39 4.94 7.77
CA GLU A 218 -14.68 6.36 7.58
C GLU A 218 -15.31 6.99 8.82
N SER A 219 -16.33 6.33 9.41
CA SER A 219 -17.00 6.81 10.63
C SER A 219 -16.12 6.83 11.87
N SER A 220 -15.00 6.08 11.85
CA SER A 220 -14.06 5.95 12.97
C SER A 220 -12.77 6.76 12.79
N LEU A 221 -12.56 7.45 11.65
CA LEU A 221 -11.34 8.25 11.40
C LEU A 221 -11.10 9.33 12.45
N TRP A 222 -12.16 9.84 13.10
CA TRP A 222 -12.05 10.83 14.16
C TRP A 222 -11.19 10.38 15.34
N MET A 223 -11.10 9.06 15.60
CA MET A 223 -10.26 8.48 16.67
C MET A 223 -8.76 8.75 16.45
N LEU A 224 -8.38 9.00 15.21
CA LEU A 224 -6.98 9.28 14.84
C LEU A 224 -6.70 10.78 14.67
N ARG A 225 -7.70 11.65 14.87
CA ARG A 225 -7.60 13.08 14.55
C ARG A 225 -6.51 13.82 15.32
N ALA A 226 -6.25 13.39 16.56
CA ALA A 226 -5.20 13.95 17.41
C ALA A 226 -3.80 13.39 17.13
N LYS A 227 -3.68 12.39 16.24
CA LYS A 227 -2.38 11.80 15.92
C LYS A 227 -1.63 12.67 14.90
N PRO A 228 -0.31 12.85 15.07
CA PRO A 228 0.51 13.49 14.05
C PRO A 228 0.29 12.82 12.70
N SER A 229 0.01 13.61 11.68
CA SER A 229 -0.31 13.06 10.37
C SER A 229 0.18 13.93 9.22
N ALA A 230 0.51 13.31 8.08
CA ALA A 230 0.83 14.01 6.84
C ALA A 230 0.10 13.38 5.65
N ILE A 231 -0.34 14.23 4.74
CA ILE A 231 -1.00 13.86 3.49
C ILE A 231 -0.10 14.31 2.34
N ILE A 232 0.55 13.36 1.69
CA ILE A 232 1.43 13.60 0.55
C ILE A 232 0.69 13.21 -0.72
N TRP A 233 0.53 14.15 -1.65
CA TRP A 233 -0.32 13.99 -2.81
C TRP A 233 0.40 14.24 -4.13
N ALA A 234 0.52 13.19 -4.93
CA ALA A 234 1.01 13.25 -6.30
C ALA A 234 -0.11 13.69 -7.24
N LYS A 235 0.03 14.85 -7.88
CA LYS A 235 -1.06 15.47 -8.66
C LYS A 235 -1.39 14.75 -9.97
N LYS A 236 -0.45 13.99 -10.54
CA LYS A 236 -0.64 13.26 -11.80
C LYS A 236 -1.20 11.85 -11.61
N ASP A 237 -1.54 11.46 -10.38
CA ASP A 237 -2.23 10.19 -10.15
C ASP A 237 -3.65 10.26 -10.69
N TRP A 238 -3.95 9.35 -11.62
CA TRP A 238 -5.25 9.29 -12.27
C TRP A 238 -6.32 8.54 -11.47
N LEU A 239 -5.89 7.73 -10.48
CA LEU A 239 -6.79 6.93 -9.67
C LEU A 239 -7.32 7.73 -8.48
N TYR A 240 -6.42 8.37 -7.75
CA TYR A 240 -6.77 9.14 -6.56
C TYR A 240 -6.86 10.62 -6.91
N THR A 241 -8.09 11.11 -7.05
CA THR A 241 -8.37 12.47 -7.51
C THR A 241 -8.24 13.51 -6.40
N SER A 242 -8.26 14.79 -6.79
CA SER A 242 -8.32 15.92 -5.85
C SER A 242 -9.47 15.84 -4.84
N LYS A 243 -10.59 15.16 -5.17
CA LYS A 243 -11.69 14.93 -4.24
C LYS A 243 -11.26 14.11 -3.02
N CYS A 244 -10.46 13.06 -3.23
CA CYS A 244 -9.90 12.27 -2.13
C CYS A 244 -8.97 13.13 -1.26
N TYR A 245 -8.14 13.97 -1.88
CA TYR A 245 -7.25 14.88 -1.15
C TYR A 245 -8.04 15.87 -0.26
N GLU A 246 -9.07 16.51 -0.81
CA GLU A 246 -9.90 17.46 -0.04
C GLU A 246 -10.64 16.74 1.09
N LYS A 247 -11.06 15.50 0.88
CA LYS A 247 -11.70 14.69 1.91
C LYS A 247 -10.75 14.35 3.05
N TRP A 248 -9.51 13.98 2.76
CA TRP A 248 -8.47 13.81 3.78
C TRP A 248 -8.29 15.07 4.63
N LYS A 249 -8.26 16.27 4.03
CA LYS A 249 -8.17 17.54 4.75
C LYS A 249 -9.36 17.80 5.68
N GLN A 250 -10.56 17.38 5.28
CA GLN A 250 -11.76 17.53 6.12
C GLN A 250 -11.68 16.65 7.37
N TYR A 251 -11.23 15.41 7.21
CA TYR A 251 -11.07 14.47 8.35
C TYR A 251 -9.89 14.83 9.24
N PHE A 252 -8.79 15.31 8.66
CA PHE A 252 -7.53 15.63 9.36
C PHE A 252 -7.09 17.06 9.06
N PRO A 253 -7.77 18.07 9.63
CA PRO A 253 -7.47 19.47 9.35
C PRO A 253 -6.10 19.92 9.86
N GLU A 254 -5.55 19.24 10.87
CA GLU A 254 -4.22 19.51 11.44
C GLU A 254 -3.10 18.73 10.74
N ALA A 255 -3.41 17.91 9.73
CA ALA A 255 -2.40 17.18 9.01
C ALA A 255 -1.47 18.09 8.20
N GLU A 256 -0.20 17.75 8.14
CA GLU A 256 0.74 18.40 7.22
C GLU A 256 0.38 18.04 5.77
N LEU A 257 0.30 19.04 4.89
CA LEU A 257 -0.17 18.87 3.52
C LEU A 257 0.94 19.12 2.52
N TYR A 258 1.26 18.13 1.69
CA TYR A 258 2.28 18.22 0.66
C TYR A 258 1.72 17.83 -0.70
N LYS A 259 1.97 18.65 -1.72
CA LYS A 259 1.60 18.35 -3.12
C LYS A 259 2.87 18.19 -3.96
N LEU A 260 2.95 17.07 -4.67
CA LEU A 260 4.02 16.76 -5.60
C LEU A 260 3.50 16.93 -7.04
N ASP A 261 3.80 18.08 -7.64
CA ASP A 261 3.20 18.50 -8.92
C ASP A 261 3.62 17.62 -10.11
N SER A 262 4.82 17.09 -10.08
CA SER A 262 5.39 16.26 -11.15
C SER A 262 5.13 14.77 -10.99
N ALA A 263 4.80 14.30 -9.77
CA ALA A 263 4.65 12.90 -9.44
C ALA A 263 3.28 12.35 -9.83
N GLY A 264 3.26 11.10 -10.24
CA GLY A 264 2.07 10.29 -10.51
C GLY A 264 1.90 9.18 -9.47
N ARG A 265 1.29 8.08 -9.91
CA ARG A 265 0.94 6.92 -9.08
C ARG A 265 2.16 6.28 -8.40
N TYR A 266 3.31 6.23 -9.08
CA TYR A 266 4.55 5.68 -8.54
C TYR A 266 5.40 6.78 -7.89
N LEU A 267 4.81 7.53 -6.94
CA LEU A 267 5.45 8.72 -6.38
C LEU A 267 6.80 8.44 -5.70
N SER A 268 7.06 7.24 -5.23
CA SER A 268 8.38 6.82 -4.71
C SER A 268 9.46 6.75 -5.79
N GLU A 269 9.06 6.54 -7.06
CA GLU A 269 9.96 6.58 -8.22
C GLU A 269 9.99 7.97 -8.85
N ASP A 270 8.84 8.64 -8.92
CA ASP A 270 8.70 9.93 -9.60
C ASP A 270 9.32 11.09 -8.79
N ALA A 271 9.31 10.99 -7.45
CA ALA A 271 9.79 12.06 -6.56
C ALA A 271 10.52 11.50 -5.31
N PRO A 272 11.52 10.60 -5.47
CA PRO A 272 12.14 9.89 -4.33
C PRO A 272 12.81 10.83 -3.34
N THR A 273 13.52 11.83 -3.81
CA THR A 273 14.23 12.81 -2.97
C THR A 273 13.27 13.70 -2.18
N GLN A 274 12.20 14.19 -2.83
CA GLN A 274 11.20 15.02 -2.16
C GLN A 274 10.43 14.20 -1.10
N LEU A 275 9.99 13.00 -1.45
CA LEU A 275 9.32 12.09 -0.53
C LEU A 275 10.20 11.79 0.69
N ALA A 276 11.45 11.43 0.46
CA ALA A 276 12.39 11.11 1.54
C ALA A 276 12.70 12.34 2.42
N SER A 277 12.74 13.55 1.87
CA SER A 277 12.93 14.79 2.63
C SER A 277 11.73 15.11 3.52
N ILE A 278 10.52 15.06 2.96
CA ILE A 278 9.25 15.30 3.69
C ILE A 278 9.15 14.30 4.86
N LEU A 279 9.34 13.02 4.59
CA LEU A 279 9.27 11.99 5.63
C LEU A 279 10.33 12.19 6.71
N THR A 280 11.54 12.58 6.34
CA THR A 280 12.62 12.85 7.31
C THR A 280 12.24 14.00 8.25
N GLU A 281 11.69 15.08 7.70
CA GLU A 281 11.27 16.24 8.51
C GLU A 281 10.10 15.89 9.41
N PHE A 282 9.09 15.17 8.90
CA PHE A 282 7.94 14.71 9.66
C PHE A 282 8.37 13.82 10.84
N LEU A 283 9.17 12.79 10.58
CA LEU A 283 9.64 11.84 11.61
C LEU A 283 10.47 12.56 12.69
N ARG A 284 11.34 13.50 12.29
CA ARG A 284 12.13 14.31 13.22
C ARG A 284 11.24 15.20 14.09
N ARG A 285 10.24 15.87 13.50
CA ARG A 285 9.33 16.79 14.20
C ARG A 285 8.51 16.12 15.28
N TYR A 286 8.00 14.95 14.99
CA TYR A 286 7.14 14.19 15.90
C TYR A 286 7.87 13.08 16.67
N GLN A 287 9.18 13.02 16.53
CA GLN A 287 10.05 12.04 17.20
C GLN A 287 9.54 10.59 16.99
N CYS A 288 9.10 10.32 15.78
CA CYS A 288 8.53 9.02 15.39
C CYS A 288 9.61 8.03 14.97
#